data_2463935b91435bedff13a21bd6b66ee4
#
_entry.id   2463935b91435bedff13a21bd6b66ee4
#
_cell.length_a   1.000
_cell.length_b   1.000
_cell.length_c   1.000
_cell.angle_alpha   90.00
_cell.angle_beta   90.00
_cell.angle_gamma   90.00
#
_symmetry.space_group_name_H-M   'P 1'
#
loop_
_entity.id
_entity.type
_entity.pdbx_description
1 polymer ?
#
loop_
_entity_poly.entity_id
_entity_poly.type
_entity_poly.pdbx_seq_one_letter_code
_entity_poly.pdbx_strand_id
1 'polypeptide(L)'
;SIFLVACTTVRPATATQSAKANVKKPGSNSGAYFQNDGPADRIPVNLDLVPDAIPQTEPLIASANKPYSALGMSFRPDASEKPYRQTGKASWYGKQFHGRKTSSGERYDMFAMSAAHPTLPIPSYARVTNVKNGESVIVRINDRGPFHKSRLMDLSYAAAHKLGIVRSGYGNVVVERVFPVEGSDRIATKPASMQKPAGGEPYYLQLGAYDRLATAEAELRELLSNDASSYNDKLAIVNQQGLYRVRMGPFSQDSDAIQAALALDVPPVITR
;
A
#
# COMPACT_ATOMS: atom_id res chain seq x y z
N SER A 1 -35.64 86.90 17.20
CA SER A 1 -35.77 85.51 17.59
C SER A 1 -35.12 84.65 16.57
N ILE A 2 -33.93 84.12 16.88
CA ILE A 2 -33.14 83.30 16.04
C ILE A 2 -33.32 81.88 16.53
N PHE A 3 -33.89 81.01 15.70
CA PHE A 3 -33.99 79.58 15.96
C PHE A 3 -32.73 78.87 15.40
N LEU A 4 -31.93 78.34 16.32
CA LEU A 4 -30.84 77.38 15.94
C LEU A 4 -31.43 76.02 15.75
N VAL A 5 -31.30 75.50 14.51
CA VAL A 5 -31.59 74.10 14.17
C VAL A 5 -30.29 73.30 14.42
N ALA A 6 -30.32 72.38 15.36
CA ALA A 6 -29.24 71.48 15.63
C ALA A 6 -29.36 70.28 14.67
N CYS A 7 -28.40 70.14 13.77
CA CYS A 7 -28.23 68.93 12.93
C CYS A 7 -27.60 67.83 13.76
N THR A 8 -28.34 66.81 14.11
CA THR A 8 -27.82 65.54 14.65
C THR A 8 -27.35 64.65 13.52
N THR A 9 -26.04 64.49 13.40
CA THR A 9 -25.40 63.53 12.51
C THR A 9 -25.54 62.12 13.09
N VAL A 10 -26.33 61.28 12.41
CA VAL A 10 -26.40 59.85 12.69
C VAL A 10 -25.14 59.17 12.16
N ARG A 11 -24.33 58.63 13.09
CA ARG A 11 -23.20 57.75 12.73
C ARG A 11 -23.76 56.40 12.23
N PRO A 12 -23.25 55.83 11.12
CA PRO A 12 -23.56 54.46 10.72
C PRO A 12 -22.88 53.47 11.67
N ALA A 13 -23.62 52.45 12.07
CA ALA A 13 -23.17 51.36 12.92
C ALA A 13 -22.02 50.60 12.25
N THR A 14 -20.94 50.42 12.98
CA THR A 14 -19.79 49.61 12.63
C THR A 14 -20.22 48.16 12.38
N ALA A 15 -19.95 47.65 11.19
CA ALA A 15 -20.13 46.25 10.82
C ALA A 15 -19.29 45.36 11.73
N THR A 16 -19.93 44.42 12.38
CA THR A 16 -19.34 43.37 13.19
C THR A 16 -18.43 42.53 12.30
N GLN A 17 -17.12 42.60 12.53
CA GLN A 17 -16.16 41.69 11.91
C GLN A 17 -16.44 40.30 12.40
N SER A 18 -16.92 39.47 11.47
CA SER A 18 -17.01 38.01 11.61
C SER A 18 -15.62 37.46 11.91
N ALA A 19 -15.42 36.91 13.10
CA ALA A 19 -14.21 36.21 13.49
C ALA A 19 -14.01 35.03 12.56
N LYS A 20 -13.05 35.13 11.65
CA LYS A 20 -12.56 33.98 10.90
C LYS A 20 -11.95 33.00 11.90
N ALA A 21 -12.67 31.91 12.15
CA ALA A 21 -12.16 30.77 12.87
C ALA A 21 -10.86 30.31 12.18
N ASN A 22 -9.76 30.50 12.87
CA ASN A 22 -8.46 30.04 12.44
C ASN A 22 -8.43 28.52 12.62
N VAL A 23 -8.91 27.78 11.62
CA VAL A 23 -8.73 26.34 11.56
C VAL A 23 -7.23 26.09 11.43
N LYS A 24 -6.59 25.79 12.56
CA LYS A 24 -5.22 25.26 12.59
C LYS A 24 -5.18 24.07 11.66
N LYS A 25 -4.52 24.21 10.51
CA LYS A 25 -4.08 23.06 9.70
C LYS A 25 -3.36 22.11 10.64
N PRO A 26 -3.64 20.78 10.59
CA PRO A 26 -2.86 19.81 11.34
C PRO A 26 -1.40 20.05 11.03
N GLY A 27 -0.60 20.22 12.08
CA GLY A 27 0.81 20.55 11.94
C GLY A 27 1.49 19.59 10.98
N SER A 28 2.13 20.12 9.96
CA SER A 28 3.05 19.39 9.12
C SER A 28 4.17 18.91 10.04
N ASN A 29 4.19 17.61 10.35
CA ASN A 29 5.36 16.93 10.89
C ASN A 29 6.42 16.93 9.79
N SER A 30 7.16 18.03 9.71
CA SER A 30 8.14 18.31 8.64
C SER A 30 9.45 17.53 8.79
N GLY A 31 9.41 16.30 9.31
CA GLY A 31 10.61 15.50 9.53
C GLY A 31 10.59 14.08 8.96
N ALA A 32 9.43 13.55 8.58
CA ALA A 32 9.27 12.13 8.31
C ALA A 32 9.10 11.78 6.82
N TYR A 33 8.66 12.72 5.97
CA TYR A 33 8.31 12.46 4.58
C TYR A 33 9.11 13.35 3.62
N PHE A 34 9.22 12.88 2.38
CA PHE A 34 9.65 13.74 1.28
C PHE A 34 8.64 14.89 1.13
N GLN A 35 9.11 16.11 0.81
CA GLN A 35 8.22 17.28 0.70
C GLN A 35 7.02 16.96 -0.21
N ASN A 36 5.80 17.18 0.30
CA ASN A 36 4.52 16.92 -0.36
C ASN A 36 4.17 15.44 -0.59
N ASP A 37 4.88 14.50 0.01
CA ASP A 37 4.48 13.10 0.01
C ASP A 37 3.55 12.79 1.20
N GLY A 38 2.97 11.59 1.26
CA GLY A 38 2.09 11.17 2.33
C GLY A 38 1.17 10.03 1.93
N PRO A 39 0.20 9.71 2.81
CA PRO A 39 -0.80 8.69 2.52
C PRO A 39 -1.69 9.11 1.36
N ALA A 40 -2.33 8.14 0.71
CA ALA A 40 -3.37 8.40 -0.28
C ALA A 40 -4.57 9.13 0.36
N ASP A 41 -5.32 9.87 -0.46
CA ASP A 41 -6.53 10.56 0.00
C ASP A 41 -7.63 9.55 0.38
N ARG A 42 -7.60 8.36 -0.23
CA ARG A 42 -8.40 7.18 0.16
C ARG A 42 -7.45 6.02 0.43
N ILE A 43 -7.51 5.51 1.64
CA ILE A 43 -6.71 4.36 2.08
C ILE A 43 -7.63 3.15 2.08
N PRO A 44 -7.27 2.04 1.39
CA PRO A 44 -8.03 0.81 1.49
C PRO A 44 -8.17 0.35 2.94
N VAL A 45 -9.39 -0.01 3.35
CA VAL A 45 -9.67 -0.44 4.73
C VAL A 45 -9.08 -1.80 5.08
N ASN A 46 -8.56 -2.52 4.10
CA ASN A 46 -8.07 -3.88 4.20
C ASN A 46 -6.53 -4.00 4.04
N LEU A 47 -5.77 -2.93 4.31
CA LEU A 47 -4.30 -2.97 4.19
C LEU A 47 -3.65 -4.05 5.06
N ASP A 48 -4.23 -4.39 6.20
CA ASP A 48 -3.74 -5.46 7.06
C ASP A 48 -3.85 -6.84 6.41
N LEU A 49 -4.75 -6.97 5.42
CA LEU A 49 -5.00 -8.22 4.68
C LEU A 49 -4.16 -8.35 3.41
N VAL A 50 -3.43 -7.31 3.00
CA VAL A 50 -2.53 -7.39 1.84
C VAL A 50 -1.50 -8.50 2.12
N PRO A 51 -1.43 -9.57 1.29
CA PRO A 51 -0.50 -10.66 1.54
C PRO A 51 0.95 -10.20 1.40
N ASP A 52 1.84 -10.83 2.14
CA ASP A 52 3.27 -10.63 1.96
C ASP A 52 3.71 -11.03 0.55
N ALA A 53 4.78 -10.41 0.06
CA ALA A 53 5.36 -10.82 -1.21
C ALA A 53 5.86 -12.27 -1.12
N ILE A 54 5.54 -13.08 -2.14
CA ILE A 54 6.00 -14.46 -2.24
C ILE A 54 7.34 -14.47 -2.98
N PRO A 55 8.44 -14.90 -2.35
CA PRO A 55 9.73 -14.98 -3.01
C PRO A 55 9.68 -15.93 -4.21
N GLN A 56 10.05 -15.42 -5.38
CA GLN A 56 10.09 -16.16 -6.65
C GLN A 56 11.47 -16.00 -7.30
N THR A 57 11.84 -16.97 -8.12
CA THR A 57 13.04 -16.88 -8.95
C THR A 57 12.73 -15.97 -10.13
N GLU A 58 13.31 -14.78 -10.14
CA GLU A 58 13.13 -13.78 -11.17
C GLU A 58 14.48 -13.41 -11.81
N PRO A 59 14.53 -13.19 -13.14
CA PRO A 59 15.74 -12.71 -13.79
C PRO A 59 16.08 -11.29 -13.31
N LEU A 60 17.35 -11.06 -13.00
CA LEU A 60 17.82 -9.74 -12.61
C LEU A 60 17.67 -8.72 -13.74
N ILE A 61 17.19 -7.54 -13.43
CA ILE A 61 17.06 -6.43 -14.38
C ILE A 61 18.42 -5.75 -14.53
N ALA A 62 19.09 -5.99 -15.64
CA ALA A 62 20.47 -5.55 -15.87
C ALA A 62 20.65 -4.03 -15.69
N SER A 63 19.72 -3.20 -16.15
CA SER A 63 19.78 -1.75 -16.01
C SER A 63 19.71 -1.28 -14.56
N ALA A 64 18.88 -1.93 -13.75
CA ALA A 64 18.68 -1.60 -12.35
C ALA A 64 19.81 -2.07 -11.42
N ASN A 65 20.64 -3.02 -11.88
CA ASN A 65 21.72 -3.62 -11.09
C ASN A 65 23.12 -3.11 -11.48
N LYS A 66 23.23 -2.07 -12.33
CA LYS A 66 24.49 -1.40 -12.61
C LYS A 66 24.86 -0.43 -11.49
N PRO A 67 26.17 -0.15 -11.28
CA PRO A 67 26.60 0.96 -10.45
C PRO A 67 25.96 2.28 -10.91
N TYR A 68 25.52 3.08 -9.94
CA TYR A 68 24.83 4.34 -10.23
C TYR A 68 25.19 5.41 -9.19
N SER A 69 24.93 6.67 -9.52
CA SER A 69 25.08 7.80 -8.60
C SER A 69 23.78 8.58 -8.51
N ALA A 70 23.42 8.96 -7.29
CA ALA A 70 22.25 9.78 -7.00
C ALA A 70 22.52 10.71 -5.83
N LEU A 71 22.11 11.97 -5.95
CA LEU A 71 22.26 13.01 -4.92
C LEU A 71 23.70 13.09 -4.33
N GLY A 72 24.72 13.00 -5.20
CA GLY A 72 26.13 13.06 -4.79
C GLY A 72 26.68 11.81 -4.09
N MET A 73 25.90 10.73 -4.03
CA MET A 73 26.32 9.43 -3.49
C MET A 73 26.46 8.41 -4.61
N SER A 74 27.45 7.52 -4.50
CA SER A 74 27.66 6.42 -5.44
C SER A 74 27.26 5.11 -4.79
N PHE A 75 26.54 4.26 -5.53
CA PHE A 75 26.02 2.98 -5.08
C PHE A 75 26.45 1.87 -6.05
N ARG A 76 26.76 0.73 -5.49
CA ARG A 76 27.07 -0.48 -6.26
C ARG A 76 26.10 -1.59 -5.81
N PRO A 77 25.07 -1.90 -6.59
CA PRO A 77 24.20 -3.03 -6.31
C PRO A 77 24.99 -4.33 -6.23
N ASP A 78 24.64 -5.17 -5.26
CA ASP A 78 25.23 -6.51 -5.11
C ASP A 78 24.26 -7.50 -5.81
N ALA A 79 24.62 -7.91 -7.02
CA ALA A 79 23.85 -8.89 -7.79
C ALA A 79 24.15 -10.36 -7.40
N SER A 80 24.98 -10.60 -6.37
CA SER A 80 25.27 -11.95 -5.89
C SER A 80 24.10 -12.55 -5.11
N GLU A 81 24.10 -13.87 -4.96
CA GLU A 81 23.12 -14.61 -4.15
C GLU A 81 23.56 -14.75 -2.67
N LYS A 82 24.36 -13.82 -2.17
CA LYS A 82 24.80 -13.84 -0.79
C LYS A 82 23.70 -13.48 0.19
N PRO A 83 23.69 -14.09 1.37
CA PRO A 83 22.85 -13.64 2.46
C PRO A 83 23.11 -12.16 2.78
N TYR A 84 22.04 -11.45 3.07
CA TYR A 84 22.11 -10.05 3.52
C TYR A 84 21.31 -9.90 4.79
N ARG A 85 21.89 -9.25 5.79
CA ARG A 85 21.24 -8.90 7.05
C ARG A 85 21.81 -7.60 7.56
N GLN A 86 20.98 -6.58 7.72
CA GLN A 86 21.38 -5.28 8.24
C GLN A 86 20.28 -4.67 9.08
N THR A 87 20.67 -3.99 10.16
CA THR A 87 19.76 -3.18 10.97
C THR A 87 19.94 -1.72 10.61
N GLY A 88 18.83 -1.00 10.45
CA GLY A 88 18.86 0.42 10.11
C GLY A 88 17.49 1.06 10.15
N LYS A 89 17.43 2.33 9.76
CA LYS A 89 16.19 3.07 9.71
C LYS A 89 15.48 2.85 8.37
N ALA A 90 14.23 2.44 8.41
CA ALA A 90 13.33 2.45 7.26
C ALA A 90 12.38 3.64 7.34
N SER A 91 12.06 4.24 6.20
CA SER A 91 10.91 5.13 6.01
C SER A 91 9.96 4.54 4.99
N TRP A 92 9.01 5.31 4.50
CA TRP A 92 8.10 4.87 3.46
C TRP A 92 7.86 6.00 2.46
N TYR A 93 7.45 5.65 1.25
CA TYR A 93 7.11 6.57 0.17
C TYR A 93 5.64 6.35 -0.22
N GLY A 94 4.94 7.46 -0.52
CA GLY A 94 3.50 7.50 -0.57
C GLY A 94 2.93 7.93 -1.93
N LYS A 95 1.83 8.69 -1.87
CA LYS A 95 1.00 9.04 -3.02
C LYS A 95 1.74 9.82 -4.12
N GLN A 96 2.79 10.57 -3.77
CA GLN A 96 3.55 11.33 -4.76
C GLN A 96 4.26 10.43 -5.78
N PHE A 97 4.60 9.21 -5.38
CA PHE A 97 5.30 8.23 -6.21
C PHE A 97 4.36 7.21 -6.84
N HIS A 98 3.14 7.08 -6.32
CA HIS A 98 2.16 6.12 -6.81
C HIS A 98 1.92 6.26 -8.32
N GLY A 99 1.95 5.14 -9.05
CA GLY A 99 1.84 5.11 -10.51
C GLY A 99 3.10 5.52 -11.30
N ARG A 100 4.15 6.04 -10.65
CA ARG A 100 5.43 6.35 -11.31
C ARG A 100 6.25 5.08 -11.55
N LYS A 101 7.11 5.11 -12.56
CA LYS A 101 8.01 3.98 -12.83
C LYS A 101 9.07 3.86 -11.74
N THR A 102 9.25 2.64 -11.25
CA THR A 102 10.35 2.24 -10.37
C THR A 102 11.62 1.95 -11.18
N SER A 103 12.72 1.67 -10.50
CA SER A 103 13.98 1.26 -11.14
C SER A 103 13.88 -0.09 -11.84
N SER A 104 12.92 -0.94 -11.49
CA SER A 104 12.60 -2.18 -12.22
C SER A 104 11.88 -1.91 -13.55
N GLY A 105 11.31 -0.70 -13.73
CA GLY A 105 10.46 -0.33 -14.86
C GLY A 105 8.97 -0.52 -14.61
N GLU A 106 8.59 -1.17 -13.53
CA GLU A 106 7.21 -1.35 -13.08
C GLU A 106 6.62 -0.03 -12.58
N ARG A 107 5.29 0.06 -12.51
CA ARG A 107 4.64 1.17 -11.83
C ARG A 107 4.62 0.92 -10.33
N TYR A 108 5.05 1.90 -9.57
CA TYR A 108 4.96 1.85 -8.11
C TYR A 108 3.50 1.81 -7.65
N ASP A 109 3.16 0.76 -6.94
CA ASP A 109 1.91 0.67 -6.20
C ASP A 109 2.19 0.79 -4.70
N MET A 110 1.68 1.87 -4.09
CA MET A 110 1.86 2.12 -2.67
C MET A 110 1.12 1.12 -1.77
N PHE A 111 0.18 0.36 -2.33
CA PHE A 111 -0.60 -0.65 -1.61
C PHE A 111 -0.09 -2.08 -1.80
N ALA A 112 0.94 -2.28 -2.63
CA ALA A 112 1.62 -3.56 -2.79
C ALA A 112 2.75 -3.74 -1.75
N MET A 113 3.11 -5.00 -1.44
CA MET A 113 4.22 -5.33 -0.54
C MET A 113 5.56 -5.21 -1.25
N SER A 114 6.03 -3.97 -1.43
CA SER A 114 7.27 -3.63 -2.12
C SER A 114 8.13 -2.65 -1.33
N ALA A 115 9.39 -2.51 -1.75
CA ALA A 115 10.31 -1.57 -1.15
C ALA A 115 11.43 -1.13 -2.11
N ALA A 116 12.03 0.03 -1.82
CA ALA A 116 13.25 0.52 -2.43
C ALA A 116 14.45 0.23 -1.51
N HIS A 117 15.54 -0.26 -2.09
CA HIS A 117 16.81 -0.47 -1.41
C HIS A 117 17.98 -0.03 -2.29
N PRO A 118 19.03 0.61 -1.73
CA PRO A 118 20.11 1.16 -2.56
C PRO A 118 20.96 0.08 -3.25
N THR A 119 21.13 -1.09 -2.65
CA THR A 119 22.11 -2.08 -3.12
C THR A 119 21.62 -3.50 -3.26
N LEU A 120 20.50 -3.90 -2.63
CA LEU A 120 19.94 -5.24 -2.86
C LEU A 120 19.61 -5.46 -4.34
N PRO A 121 19.71 -6.69 -4.87
CA PRO A 121 19.38 -6.97 -6.26
C PRO A 121 17.95 -6.55 -6.62
N ILE A 122 17.73 -6.15 -7.86
CA ILE A 122 16.39 -5.91 -8.41
C ILE A 122 16.14 -6.88 -9.57
N PRO A 123 15.05 -7.68 -9.49
CA PRO A 123 14.21 -7.91 -8.32
C PRO A 123 14.89 -8.81 -7.28
N SER A 124 14.49 -8.69 -6.04
CA SER A 124 14.80 -9.61 -4.95
C SER A 124 13.77 -9.47 -3.84
N TYR A 125 13.88 -10.28 -2.78
CA TYR A 125 12.92 -10.27 -1.68
C TYR A 125 13.64 -10.07 -0.35
N ALA A 126 12.99 -9.38 0.57
CA ALA A 126 13.53 -9.16 1.91
C ALA A 126 12.44 -9.30 2.97
N ARG A 127 12.76 -9.98 4.07
CA ARG A 127 12.02 -9.88 5.31
C ARG A 127 12.44 -8.60 6.02
N VAL A 128 11.47 -7.83 6.41
CA VAL A 128 11.65 -6.59 7.17
C VAL A 128 10.96 -6.75 8.50
N THR A 129 11.72 -6.65 9.60
CA THR A 129 11.18 -6.78 10.95
C THR A 129 11.35 -5.47 11.69
N ASN A 130 10.27 -4.92 12.21
CA ASN A 130 10.33 -3.74 13.08
C ASN A 130 10.88 -4.11 14.45
N VAL A 131 12.01 -3.52 14.83
CA VAL A 131 12.72 -3.82 16.09
C VAL A 131 11.88 -3.49 17.33
N LYS A 132 10.94 -2.53 17.21
CA LYS A 132 10.16 -2.02 18.36
C LYS A 132 9.02 -2.96 18.77
N ASN A 133 8.30 -3.53 17.79
CA ASN A 133 7.10 -4.34 18.05
C ASN A 133 7.23 -5.80 17.60
N GLY A 134 8.31 -6.16 16.89
CA GLY A 134 8.54 -7.51 16.37
C GLY A 134 7.74 -7.85 15.10
N GLU A 135 6.86 -6.96 14.63
CA GLU A 135 6.10 -7.17 13.40
C GLU A 135 7.04 -7.35 12.21
N SER A 136 6.68 -8.26 11.32
CA SER A 136 7.53 -8.66 10.20
C SER A 136 6.71 -8.81 8.93
N VAL A 137 7.27 -8.39 7.81
CA VAL A 137 6.68 -8.53 6.48
C VAL A 137 7.72 -8.98 5.48
N ILE A 138 7.30 -9.64 4.38
CA ILE A 138 8.15 -9.89 3.22
C ILE A 138 7.77 -8.90 2.12
N VAL A 139 8.76 -8.19 1.60
CA VAL A 139 8.59 -7.21 0.53
C VAL A 139 9.43 -7.60 -0.69
N ARG A 140 8.94 -7.24 -1.88
CA ARG A 140 9.71 -7.34 -3.12
C ARG A 140 10.50 -6.05 -3.33
N ILE A 141 11.80 -6.17 -3.53
CA ILE A 141 12.69 -5.05 -3.83
C ILE A 141 12.62 -4.79 -5.33
N ASN A 142 11.95 -3.72 -5.73
CA ASN A 142 11.73 -3.35 -7.12
C ASN A 142 12.17 -1.92 -7.45
N ASP A 143 12.72 -1.17 -6.45
CA ASP A 143 13.15 0.19 -6.67
C ASP A 143 14.50 0.52 -6.00
N ARG A 144 15.12 1.63 -6.42
CA ARG A 144 16.35 2.19 -5.87
C ARG A 144 16.06 3.39 -4.96
N GLY A 145 16.77 3.45 -3.87
CA GLY A 145 16.65 4.40 -2.77
C GLY A 145 16.74 3.67 -1.43
N PRO A 146 16.72 4.41 -0.33
CA PRO A 146 16.81 5.86 -0.21
C PRO A 146 18.18 6.42 -0.60
N PHE A 147 18.18 7.66 -1.06
CA PHE A 147 19.41 8.41 -1.33
C PHE A 147 19.73 9.33 -0.16
N HIS A 148 19.73 8.76 1.04
CA HIS A 148 20.01 9.46 2.28
C HIS A 148 20.78 8.55 3.24
N LYS A 149 21.92 9.03 3.75
CA LYS A 149 22.87 8.21 4.57
C LYS A 149 22.27 7.61 5.84
N SER A 150 21.25 8.23 6.41
CA SER A 150 20.64 7.76 7.66
C SER A 150 19.53 6.72 7.46
N ARG A 151 19.14 6.39 6.22
CA ARG A 151 18.09 5.44 5.92
C ARG A 151 18.64 4.23 5.18
N LEU A 152 18.15 3.06 5.57
CA LEU A 152 18.52 1.77 4.99
C LEU A 152 17.61 1.40 3.82
N MET A 153 16.30 1.65 3.97
CA MET A 153 15.31 1.34 2.93
C MET A 153 14.09 2.26 3.02
N ASP A 154 13.35 2.33 1.93
CA ASP A 154 12.04 2.98 1.89
C ASP A 154 10.98 1.92 1.53
N LEU A 155 9.96 1.80 2.38
CA LEU A 155 8.89 0.82 2.26
C LEU A 155 7.70 1.39 1.48
N SER A 156 6.92 0.54 0.84
CA SER A 156 5.58 0.93 0.41
C SER A 156 4.72 1.33 1.60
N TYR A 157 3.63 2.04 1.33
CA TYR A 157 2.69 2.42 2.37
C TYR A 157 2.06 1.20 3.07
N ALA A 158 1.67 0.17 2.30
CA ALA A 158 1.12 -1.06 2.85
C ALA A 158 2.11 -1.80 3.77
N ALA A 159 3.38 -1.94 3.34
CA ALA A 159 4.41 -2.56 4.16
C ALA A 159 4.68 -1.76 5.45
N ALA A 160 4.75 -0.43 5.36
CA ALA A 160 4.92 0.46 6.50
C ALA A 160 3.72 0.40 7.46
N HIS A 161 2.50 0.23 6.93
CA HIS A 161 1.29 0.08 7.72
C HIS A 161 1.33 -1.18 8.57
N LYS A 162 1.59 -2.33 7.95
CA LYS A 162 1.72 -3.62 8.65
C LYS A 162 2.83 -3.63 9.70
N LEU A 163 3.92 -2.92 9.44
CA LEU A 163 5.02 -2.76 10.41
C LEU A 163 4.73 -1.73 11.51
N GLY A 164 3.61 -1.00 11.45
CA GLY A 164 3.24 0.01 12.45
C GLY A 164 4.09 1.27 12.44
N ILE A 165 4.76 1.61 11.32
CA ILE A 165 5.66 2.78 11.23
C ILE A 165 5.07 3.96 10.46
N VAL A 166 3.87 3.86 9.90
CA VAL A 166 3.24 4.95 9.13
C VAL A 166 3.14 6.24 9.94
N ARG A 167 2.64 6.17 11.17
CA ARG A 167 2.41 7.36 12.01
C ARG A 167 3.71 8.07 12.41
N SER A 168 4.78 7.32 12.64
CA SER A 168 6.09 7.88 12.97
C SER A 168 6.86 8.35 11.73
N GLY A 169 6.47 7.91 10.53
CA GLY A 169 7.14 8.15 9.27
C GLY A 169 8.40 7.31 9.07
N TYR A 170 8.94 6.73 10.12
CA TYR A 170 10.11 5.86 10.10
C TYR A 170 10.12 4.90 11.28
N GLY A 171 10.93 3.83 11.18
CA GLY A 171 11.20 2.89 12.26
C GLY A 171 12.56 2.24 12.11
N ASN A 172 13.10 1.71 13.21
CA ASN A 172 14.29 0.85 13.14
C ASN A 172 13.85 -0.56 12.76
N VAL A 173 14.46 -1.09 11.72
CA VAL A 173 14.14 -2.41 11.18
C VAL A 173 15.39 -3.27 11.03
N VAL A 174 15.19 -4.59 11.05
CA VAL A 174 16.14 -5.57 10.55
C VAL A 174 15.68 -5.96 9.16
N VAL A 175 16.56 -5.86 8.18
CA VAL A 175 16.33 -6.26 6.79
C VAL A 175 17.15 -7.51 6.50
N GLU A 176 16.49 -8.57 6.09
CA GLU A 176 17.12 -9.86 5.77
C GLU A 176 16.69 -10.29 4.37
N ARG A 177 17.65 -10.58 3.48
CA ARG A 177 17.32 -11.12 2.16
C ARG A 177 16.70 -12.50 2.29
N VAL A 178 15.61 -12.71 1.55
CA VAL A 178 14.90 -14.00 1.47
C VAL A 178 15.06 -14.55 0.06
N PHE A 179 15.30 -15.83 -0.02
CA PHE A 179 15.43 -16.56 -1.28
C PHE A 179 14.18 -17.41 -1.52
N PRO A 180 13.83 -17.67 -2.80
CA PRO A 180 12.83 -18.67 -3.12
C PRO A 180 13.18 -20.01 -2.48
N VAL A 181 12.18 -20.70 -1.95
CA VAL A 181 12.37 -22.09 -1.49
C VAL A 181 12.33 -22.98 -2.72
N GLU A 182 13.36 -23.78 -2.94
CA GLU A 182 13.38 -24.77 -4.02
C GLU A 182 12.13 -25.67 -3.91
N GLY A 183 11.31 -25.65 -4.96
CA GLY A 183 10.03 -26.35 -4.99
C GLY A 183 8.80 -25.46 -4.96
N SER A 184 8.94 -24.14 -4.67
CA SER A 184 7.84 -23.17 -4.79
C SER A 184 7.60 -22.74 -6.26
N ASP A 185 8.51 -23.00 -7.17
CA ASP A 185 8.40 -22.70 -8.60
C ASP A 185 7.30 -23.51 -9.32
N ARG A 186 6.63 -24.40 -8.60
CA ARG A 186 5.54 -25.21 -9.17
C ARG A 186 4.18 -24.52 -9.16
N ILE A 187 4.07 -23.28 -8.69
CA ILE A 187 2.78 -22.56 -8.65
C ILE A 187 2.63 -21.54 -9.80
N ALA A 188 3.69 -21.25 -10.55
CA ALA A 188 3.65 -20.25 -11.61
C ALA A 188 4.10 -20.78 -12.97
N THR A 189 3.52 -21.84 -13.50
CA THR A 189 3.39 -22.10 -14.96
C THR A 189 2.97 -23.53 -15.23
N LYS A 190 1.77 -23.76 -15.54
CA LYS A 190 1.17 -24.62 -16.55
C LYS A 190 -0.26 -24.97 -16.16
N PRO A 191 -1.25 -24.90 -17.02
CA PRO A 191 -2.54 -25.48 -16.69
C PRO A 191 -2.36 -27.00 -16.65
N ALA A 192 -2.14 -27.52 -15.45
CA ALA A 192 -2.17 -28.94 -15.21
C ALA A 192 -3.63 -29.38 -15.23
N SER A 193 -3.91 -30.30 -16.11
CA SER A 193 -5.14 -31.05 -16.23
C SER A 193 -5.84 -31.31 -14.87
N MET A 194 -7.12 -31.00 -14.86
CA MET A 194 -8.07 -31.23 -13.79
C MET A 194 -7.81 -32.56 -13.06
N GLN A 195 -7.38 -32.47 -11.81
CA GLN A 195 -7.69 -33.48 -10.81
C GLN A 195 -8.35 -32.78 -9.62
N LYS A 196 -9.62 -33.07 -9.44
CA LYS A 196 -10.48 -32.61 -8.37
C LYS A 196 -9.90 -33.06 -7.01
N PRO A 197 -9.51 -32.15 -6.08
CA PRO A 197 -9.26 -32.58 -4.71
C PRO A 197 -10.61 -32.83 -4.04
N ALA A 198 -10.78 -33.98 -3.48
CA ALA A 198 -11.91 -34.29 -2.63
C ALA A 198 -11.82 -33.47 -1.34
N GLY A 199 -12.84 -32.62 -1.04
CA GLY A 199 -13.15 -32.18 0.31
C GLY A 199 -12.42 -30.96 0.86
N GLY A 200 -11.98 -29.98 0.05
CA GLY A 200 -11.46 -28.70 0.55
C GLY A 200 -12.56 -27.63 0.64
N GLU A 201 -12.51 -26.77 1.66
CA GLU A 201 -13.35 -25.57 1.71
C GLU A 201 -13.15 -24.69 0.48
N PRO A 202 -14.21 -24.06 -0.06
CA PRO A 202 -14.12 -23.22 -1.23
C PRO A 202 -13.32 -21.93 -0.94
N TYR A 203 -12.74 -21.36 -1.99
CA TYR A 203 -12.02 -20.09 -1.94
C TYR A 203 -12.96 -18.93 -2.25
N TYR A 204 -12.73 -17.81 -1.60
CA TYR A 204 -13.45 -16.56 -1.84
C TYR A 204 -12.45 -15.41 -2.05
N LEU A 205 -12.73 -14.54 -3.00
CA LEU A 205 -12.06 -13.26 -3.13
C LEU A 205 -12.77 -12.25 -2.24
N GLN A 206 -12.11 -11.71 -1.23
CA GLN A 206 -12.66 -10.66 -0.39
C GLN A 206 -12.37 -9.30 -1.02
N LEU A 207 -13.43 -8.54 -1.31
CA LEU A 207 -13.37 -7.23 -1.96
C LEU A 207 -13.41 -6.07 -0.97
N GLY A 208 -13.97 -6.30 0.23
CA GLY A 208 -14.00 -5.32 1.31
C GLY A 208 -14.50 -5.90 2.63
N ALA A 209 -14.26 -5.16 3.73
CA ALA A 209 -14.80 -5.45 5.05
C ALA A 209 -15.23 -4.14 5.73
N TYR A 210 -16.46 -4.08 6.23
CA TYR A 210 -17.10 -2.85 6.70
C TYR A 210 -17.75 -3.07 8.05
N ASP A 211 -17.75 -2.07 8.90
CA ASP A 211 -18.45 -2.06 10.20
C ASP A 211 -19.96 -1.91 10.06
N ARG A 212 -20.44 -1.38 8.91
CA ARG A 212 -21.85 -1.11 8.64
C ARG A 212 -22.34 -1.82 7.39
N LEU A 213 -23.49 -2.44 7.49
CA LEU A 213 -24.16 -3.10 6.37
C LEU A 213 -24.40 -2.13 5.21
N ALA A 214 -24.86 -0.90 5.48
CA ALA A 214 -25.15 0.08 4.45
C ALA A 214 -23.92 0.46 3.61
N THR A 215 -22.71 0.45 4.22
CA THR A 215 -21.45 0.70 3.50
C THR A 215 -21.09 -0.49 2.61
N ALA A 216 -21.23 -1.71 3.11
CA ALA A 216 -21.01 -2.92 2.32
C ALA A 216 -21.98 -3.04 1.12
N GLU A 217 -23.25 -2.65 1.32
CA GLU A 217 -24.26 -2.61 0.25
C GLU A 217 -23.97 -1.53 -0.80
N ALA A 218 -23.41 -0.38 -0.40
CA ALA A 218 -23.01 0.67 -1.34
C ALA A 218 -21.85 0.19 -2.22
N GLU A 219 -20.84 -0.46 -1.62
CA GLU A 219 -19.72 -1.07 -2.35
C GLU A 219 -20.21 -2.16 -3.30
N LEU A 220 -21.08 -3.06 -2.83
CA LEU A 220 -21.64 -4.10 -3.68
C LEU A 220 -22.37 -3.53 -4.90
N ARG A 221 -23.14 -2.44 -4.72
CA ARG A 221 -23.83 -1.77 -5.82
C ARG A 221 -22.86 -1.13 -6.81
N GLU A 222 -21.76 -0.54 -6.33
CA GLU A 222 -20.71 0.03 -7.17
C GLU A 222 -20.04 -1.06 -8.01
N LEU A 223 -19.69 -2.19 -7.39
CA LEU A 223 -19.12 -3.35 -8.10
C LEU A 223 -20.09 -3.92 -9.16
N LEU A 224 -21.38 -4.00 -8.86
CA LEU A 224 -22.39 -4.46 -9.80
C LEU A 224 -22.64 -3.49 -10.95
N SER A 225 -22.37 -2.20 -10.77
CA SER A 225 -22.53 -1.16 -11.81
C SER A 225 -21.33 -1.06 -12.77
N ASN A 226 -20.14 -1.51 -12.34
CA ASN A 226 -18.89 -1.42 -13.08
C ASN A 226 -18.64 -2.67 -13.94
N ASP A 227 -19.55 -2.99 -14.87
CA ASP A 227 -19.41 -4.00 -15.95
C ASP A 227 -18.71 -5.33 -15.58
N ALA A 228 -18.72 -5.69 -14.29
CA ALA A 228 -18.23 -6.98 -13.77
C ALA A 228 -19.22 -8.12 -14.09
N SER A 229 -19.91 -8.02 -15.22
CA SER A 229 -21.08 -8.84 -15.60
C SER A 229 -20.82 -10.36 -15.55
N SER A 230 -19.56 -10.78 -15.66
CA SER A 230 -19.19 -12.20 -15.61
C SER A 230 -19.21 -12.82 -14.20
N TYR A 231 -19.28 -12.00 -13.14
CA TYR A 231 -19.16 -12.46 -11.75
C TYR A 231 -20.28 -11.98 -10.83
N ASN A 232 -21.31 -11.33 -11.37
CA ASN A 232 -22.40 -10.74 -10.59
C ASN A 232 -23.16 -11.76 -9.75
N ASP A 233 -23.28 -13.01 -10.21
CA ASP A 233 -23.89 -14.12 -9.53
C ASP A 233 -23.05 -14.69 -8.36
N LYS A 234 -21.79 -14.29 -8.28
CA LYS A 234 -20.83 -14.75 -7.25
C LYS A 234 -20.58 -13.73 -6.14
N LEU A 235 -21.12 -12.52 -6.25
CA LEU A 235 -20.95 -11.46 -5.26
C LEU A 235 -21.91 -11.63 -4.08
N ALA A 236 -21.41 -11.54 -2.86
CA ALA A 236 -22.22 -11.64 -1.64
C ALA A 236 -21.66 -10.80 -0.49
N ILE A 237 -22.56 -10.36 0.40
CA ILE A 237 -22.18 -9.77 1.69
C ILE A 237 -22.35 -10.84 2.75
N VAL A 238 -21.32 -11.06 3.57
CA VAL A 238 -21.35 -12.00 4.68
C VAL A 238 -20.97 -11.28 5.97
N ASN A 239 -21.77 -11.45 7.02
CA ASN A 239 -21.39 -10.96 8.35
C ASN A 239 -20.51 -12.01 9.04
N GLN A 240 -19.29 -11.63 9.36
CA GLN A 240 -18.33 -12.50 10.04
C GLN A 240 -17.54 -11.69 11.06
N GLN A 241 -17.58 -12.10 12.31
CA GLN A 241 -16.89 -11.45 13.44
C GLN A 241 -17.25 -9.94 13.61
N GLY A 242 -18.54 -9.61 13.35
CA GLY A 242 -19.02 -8.23 13.48
C GLY A 242 -18.73 -7.32 12.29
N LEU A 243 -18.07 -7.82 11.24
CA LEU A 243 -17.80 -7.09 10.01
C LEU A 243 -18.63 -7.64 8.85
N TYR A 244 -19.13 -6.75 8.01
CA TYR A 244 -19.81 -7.05 6.76
C TYR A 244 -18.77 -7.13 5.64
N ARG A 245 -18.50 -8.36 5.16
CA ARG A 245 -17.51 -8.64 4.14
C ARG A 245 -18.18 -8.76 2.77
N VAL A 246 -17.76 -7.96 1.81
CA VAL A 246 -18.13 -8.14 0.40
C VAL A 246 -17.18 -9.17 -0.17
N ARG A 247 -17.70 -10.31 -0.64
CA ARG A 247 -16.92 -11.43 -1.18
C ARG A 247 -17.46 -11.87 -2.53
N MET A 248 -16.54 -12.37 -3.35
CA MET A 248 -16.86 -13.05 -4.60
C MET A 248 -16.47 -14.51 -4.50
N GLY A 249 -17.31 -15.41 -4.94
CA GLY A 249 -17.11 -16.88 -4.88
C GLY A 249 -18.43 -17.60 -4.67
N PRO A 250 -18.41 -18.93 -4.47
CA PRO A 250 -17.23 -19.75 -4.23
C PRO A 250 -16.40 -20.05 -5.49
N PHE A 251 -15.10 -20.18 -5.33
CA PHE A 251 -14.17 -20.66 -6.34
C PHE A 251 -13.65 -22.06 -5.93
N SER A 252 -13.45 -22.91 -6.91
CA SER A 252 -12.92 -24.28 -6.66
C SER A 252 -11.41 -24.29 -6.43
N GLN A 253 -10.72 -23.25 -6.94
CA GLN A 253 -9.27 -23.07 -6.82
C GLN A 253 -8.96 -21.62 -6.48
N ASP A 254 -7.85 -21.39 -5.79
CA ASP A 254 -7.34 -20.06 -5.49
C ASP A 254 -6.95 -19.28 -6.74
N SER A 255 -6.43 -19.98 -7.76
CA SER A 255 -6.10 -19.40 -9.06
C SER A 255 -7.29 -18.72 -9.74
N ASP A 256 -8.51 -19.27 -9.60
CA ASP A 256 -9.70 -18.68 -10.19
C ASP A 256 -10.08 -17.37 -9.46
N ALA A 257 -9.91 -17.34 -8.14
CA ALA A 257 -10.09 -16.14 -7.34
C ALA A 257 -9.05 -15.04 -7.69
N ILE A 258 -7.79 -15.45 -7.96
CA ILE A 258 -6.73 -14.54 -8.42
C ILE A 258 -7.07 -13.96 -9.81
N GLN A 259 -7.55 -14.78 -10.74
CA GLN A 259 -7.95 -14.31 -12.07
C GLN A 259 -9.12 -13.33 -11.98
N ALA A 260 -10.09 -13.60 -11.10
CA ALA A 260 -11.20 -12.68 -10.85
C ALA A 260 -10.71 -11.33 -10.28
N ALA A 261 -9.73 -11.35 -9.37
CA ALA A 261 -9.12 -10.15 -8.82
C ALA A 261 -8.41 -9.31 -9.91
N LEU A 262 -7.66 -9.98 -10.78
CA LEU A 262 -6.98 -9.32 -11.92
C LEU A 262 -7.98 -8.70 -12.90
N ALA A 263 -9.09 -9.39 -13.18
CA ALA A 263 -10.14 -8.88 -14.07
C ALA A 263 -10.87 -7.65 -13.51
N LEU A 264 -10.95 -7.53 -12.19
CA LEU A 264 -11.57 -6.41 -11.48
C LEU A 264 -10.58 -5.29 -11.11
N ASP A 265 -9.29 -5.46 -11.42
CA ASP A 265 -8.21 -4.54 -11.01
C ASP A 265 -8.19 -4.31 -9.47
N VAL A 266 -8.47 -5.39 -8.72
CA VAL A 266 -8.45 -5.37 -7.24
C VAL A 266 -7.35 -6.29 -6.70
N PRO A 267 -6.80 -5.98 -5.51
CA PRO A 267 -5.84 -6.87 -4.86
C PRO A 267 -6.46 -8.25 -4.56
N PRO A 268 -5.76 -9.37 -4.84
CA PRO A 268 -6.27 -10.72 -4.57
C PRO A 268 -6.22 -11.06 -3.08
N VAL A 269 -7.25 -10.67 -2.33
CA VAL A 269 -7.42 -11.08 -0.93
C VAL A 269 -8.27 -12.37 -0.90
N ILE A 270 -7.59 -13.52 -0.86
CA ILE A 270 -8.24 -14.83 -0.91
C ILE A 270 -8.45 -15.36 0.49
N THR A 271 -9.68 -15.79 0.77
CA THR A 271 -10.09 -16.41 2.04
C THR A 271 -10.70 -17.79 1.78
N ARG A 272 -10.77 -18.60 2.80
CA ARG A 272 -11.52 -19.87 2.83
C ARG A 272 -12.76 -19.73 3.69
#